data_2bdd2aff6fb2a80f4e75591d95cd2368
#
_entry.id   2bdd2aff6fb2a80f4e75591d95cd2368
#
_cell.length_a   1.000
_cell.length_b   1.000
_cell.length_c   1.000
_cell.angle_alpha   90.00
_cell.angle_beta   90.00
_cell.angle_gamma   90.00
#
_symmetry.space_group_name_H-M   'P 1'
#
loop_
_entity.id
_entity.type
_entity.pdbx_description
1 polymer ?
#
loop_
_entity_poly.entity_id
_entity_poly.type
_entity_poly.pdbx_seq_one_letter_code
_entity_poly.pdbx_strand_id
1 'polypeptide(L)'
;MKLEGGKEVAKIIKAIKDSGVPVMGHLGLLPQTAEKYSVQAKKSEDAVNLIQDAKILEESGAFSIVLEMVTSDVTEIITKSVKVPTIGIGSGINCDGQVLVVHDMLGIFEKIKPKFAKRYLNLSEEIRNAVNSYVNDVKEKRFPDKEHTFSMEKDELEKLEKKIV
;
A
#
# COMPACT_ATOMS: atom_id res chain seq x y z
N MET A 1 -13.62 0.90 -7.82
CA MET A 1 -13.38 -0.44 -7.20
C MET A 1 -12.19 -1.08 -7.90
N LYS A 2 -11.33 -1.88 -7.20
CA LYS A 2 -10.27 -2.70 -7.81
C LYS A 2 -10.71 -4.17 -7.84
N LEU A 3 -10.53 -4.84 -8.99
CA LEU A 3 -10.92 -6.25 -9.17
C LEU A 3 -9.74 -7.03 -9.74
N GLU A 4 -9.40 -8.16 -9.09
CA GLU A 4 -8.36 -9.10 -9.48
C GLU A 4 -8.89 -10.13 -10.46
N GLY A 5 -8.12 -10.42 -11.51
CA GLY A 5 -8.42 -11.42 -12.52
C GLY A 5 -8.34 -10.90 -13.95
N GLY A 6 -8.24 -11.83 -14.90
CA GLY A 6 -8.19 -11.57 -16.33
C GLY A 6 -9.57 -11.69 -17.02
N LYS A 7 -9.60 -12.39 -18.15
CA LYS A 7 -10.81 -12.58 -18.95
C LYS A 7 -12.03 -13.14 -18.19
N GLU A 8 -11.80 -13.92 -17.15
CA GLU A 8 -12.86 -14.53 -16.32
C GLU A 8 -13.70 -13.50 -15.57
N VAL A 9 -13.13 -12.32 -15.26
CA VAL A 9 -13.83 -11.24 -14.55
C VAL A 9 -14.40 -10.16 -15.50
N ALA A 10 -14.20 -10.27 -16.80
CA ALA A 10 -14.62 -9.28 -17.81
C ALA A 10 -16.11 -8.89 -17.69
N LYS A 11 -16.99 -9.87 -17.55
CA LYS A 11 -18.44 -9.64 -17.38
C LYS A 11 -18.76 -8.91 -16.06
N ILE A 12 -18.01 -9.19 -15.01
CA ILE A 12 -18.17 -8.56 -13.69
C ILE A 12 -17.74 -7.09 -13.78
N ILE A 13 -16.58 -6.80 -14.41
CA ILE A 13 -16.11 -5.44 -14.66
C ILE A 13 -17.18 -4.62 -15.41
N LYS A 14 -17.72 -5.20 -16.48
CA LYS A 14 -18.76 -4.54 -17.27
C LYS A 14 -20.00 -4.23 -16.43
N ALA A 15 -20.48 -5.20 -15.65
CA ALA A 15 -21.66 -5.02 -14.81
C ALA A 15 -21.47 -3.93 -13.74
N ILE A 16 -20.30 -3.90 -13.07
CA ILE A 16 -19.96 -2.88 -12.08
C ILE A 16 -19.85 -1.51 -12.73
N LYS A 17 -19.15 -1.40 -13.86
CA LYS A 17 -19.04 -0.15 -14.62
C LYS A 17 -20.41 0.36 -15.07
N ASP A 18 -21.27 -0.51 -15.57
CA ASP A 18 -22.61 -0.16 -16.03
C ASP A 18 -23.53 0.33 -14.88
N SER A 19 -23.21 -0.04 -13.63
CA SER A 19 -23.84 0.52 -12.42
C SER A 19 -23.30 1.89 -12.00
N GLY A 20 -22.36 2.47 -12.76
CA GLY A 20 -21.77 3.79 -12.50
C GLY A 20 -20.53 3.76 -11.61
N VAL A 21 -20.02 2.59 -11.23
CA VAL A 21 -18.82 2.46 -10.39
C VAL A 21 -17.58 2.25 -11.27
N PRO A 22 -16.56 3.15 -11.24
CA PRO A 22 -15.34 2.94 -12.00
C PRO A 22 -14.56 1.73 -11.48
N VAL A 23 -14.03 0.89 -12.38
CA VAL A 23 -13.30 -0.32 -12.06
C VAL A 23 -11.86 -0.21 -12.52
N MET A 24 -10.92 -0.48 -11.61
CA MET A 24 -9.51 -0.70 -11.88
C MET A 24 -9.27 -2.22 -11.97
N GLY A 25 -8.73 -2.69 -13.09
CA GLY A 25 -8.33 -4.08 -13.25
C GLY A 25 -7.02 -4.37 -12.49
N HIS A 26 -6.77 -5.65 -12.18
CA HIS A 26 -5.53 -6.07 -11.54
C HIS A 26 -5.09 -7.41 -12.12
N LEU A 27 -3.91 -7.43 -12.74
CA LEU A 27 -3.29 -8.56 -13.40
C LEU A 27 -1.91 -8.88 -12.84
N GLY A 28 -1.41 -10.06 -13.16
CA GLY A 28 -0.13 -10.56 -12.69
C GLY A 28 -0.30 -11.42 -11.45
N LEU A 29 0.43 -11.14 -10.38
CA LEU A 29 0.16 -11.75 -9.08
C LEU A 29 -1.16 -11.22 -8.54
N LEU A 30 -2.01 -12.12 -8.07
CA LEU A 30 -3.32 -11.80 -7.48
C LEU A 30 -3.31 -12.16 -5.99
N PRO A 31 -2.96 -11.25 -5.08
CA PRO A 31 -2.70 -11.56 -3.67
C PRO A 31 -3.85 -12.23 -2.93
N GLN A 32 -5.11 -11.96 -3.32
CA GLN A 32 -6.30 -12.52 -2.64
C GLN A 32 -6.48 -14.01 -2.89
N THR A 33 -5.95 -14.53 -4.01
CA THR A 33 -6.15 -15.94 -4.43
C THR A 33 -4.84 -16.70 -4.59
N ALA A 34 -3.69 -16.02 -4.54
CA ALA A 34 -2.39 -16.64 -4.76
C ALA A 34 -1.97 -17.53 -3.59
N GLU A 35 -1.75 -18.81 -3.85
CA GLU A 35 -1.14 -19.74 -2.89
C GLU A 35 0.36 -19.45 -2.69
N LYS A 36 1.02 -18.92 -3.71
CA LYS A 36 2.46 -18.61 -3.70
C LYS A 36 2.76 -17.32 -4.44
N TYR A 37 3.55 -16.48 -3.80
CA TYR A 37 4.03 -15.24 -4.39
C TYR A 37 5.20 -15.51 -5.34
N SER A 38 4.99 -15.28 -6.63
CA SER A 38 6.00 -15.49 -7.68
C SER A 38 5.85 -14.49 -8.81
N VAL A 39 6.95 -14.20 -9.50
CA VAL A 39 6.94 -13.34 -10.69
C VAL A 39 6.17 -14.03 -11.82
N GLN A 40 5.26 -13.31 -12.45
CA GLN A 40 4.35 -13.77 -13.50
C GLN A 40 4.91 -13.51 -14.90
N ALA A 41 4.33 -14.21 -15.88
CA ALA A 41 4.66 -14.08 -17.30
C ALA A 41 6.15 -14.31 -17.63
N LYS A 42 6.75 -15.33 -17.03
CA LYS A 42 8.14 -15.75 -17.33
C LYS A 42 8.24 -16.58 -18.60
N LYS A 43 7.16 -17.21 -19.04
CA LYS A 43 7.09 -17.99 -20.26
C LYS A 43 6.29 -17.23 -21.31
N SER A 44 6.63 -17.42 -22.59
CA SER A 44 5.94 -16.74 -23.69
C SER A 44 4.44 -17.02 -23.74
N GLU A 45 4.02 -18.23 -23.41
CA GLU A 45 2.60 -18.60 -23.36
C GLU A 45 1.85 -17.82 -22.29
N ASP A 46 2.40 -17.77 -21.06
CA ASP A 46 1.82 -16.98 -19.97
C ASP A 46 1.78 -15.48 -20.31
N ALA A 47 2.83 -14.98 -20.99
CA ALA A 47 2.91 -13.59 -21.42
C ALA A 47 1.81 -13.24 -22.44
N VAL A 48 1.60 -14.11 -23.45
CA VAL A 48 0.53 -13.91 -24.45
C VAL A 48 -0.84 -13.85 -23.77
N ASN A 49 -1.12 -14.77 -22.86
CA ASN A 49 -2.39 -14.77 -22.10
C ASN A 49 -2.57 -13.48 -21.30
N LEU A 50 -1.53 -13.03 -20.59
CA LEU A 50 -1.61 -11.82 -19.78
C LEU A 50 -1.81 -10.54 -20.62
N ILE A 51 -1.18 -10.46 -21.80
CA ILE A 51 -1.38 -9.36 -22.75
C ILE A 51 -2.83 -9.36 -23.30
N GLN A 52 -3.39 -10.53 -23.59
CA GLN A 52 -4.78 -10.66 -24.02
C GLN A 52 -5.75 -10.25 -22.89
N ASP A 53 -5.49 -10.71 -21.67
CA ASP A 53 -6.28 -10.34 -20.51
C ASP A 53 -6.31 -8.81 -20.31
N ALA A 54 -5.17 -8.13 -20.43
CA ALA A 54 -5.11 -6.67 -20.31
C ALA A 54 -6.03 -5.95 -21.32
N LYS A 55 -6.03 -6.41 -22.57
CA LYS A 55 -6.93 -5.87 -23.61
C LYS A 55 -8.39 -6.13 -23.30
N ILE A 56 -8.72 -7.34 -22.84
CA ILE A 56 -10.09 -7.70 -22.47
C ILE A 56 -10.59 -6.86 -21.28
N LEU A 57 -9.74 -6.58 -20.27
CA LEU A 57 -10.11 -5.72 -19.16
C LEU A 57 -10.38 -4.28 -19.62
N GLU A 58 -9.56 -3.73 -20.52
CA GLU A 58 -9.80 -2.42 -21.14
C GLU A 58 -11.13 -2.39 -21.90
N GLU A 59 -11.37 -3.36 -22.79
CA GLU A 59 -12.61 -3.50 -23.57
C GLU A 59 -13.84 -3.65 -22.67
N SER A 60 -13.70 -4.28 -21.52
CA SER A 60 -14.75 -4.42 -20.50
C SER A 60 -15.03 -3.13 -19.74
N GLY A 61 -14.19 -2.11 -19.93
CA GLY A 61 -14.35 -0.77 -19.37
C GLY A 61 -13.60 -0.52 -18.06
N ALA A 62 -12.53 -1.26 -17.79
CA ALA A 62 -11.58 -0.87 -16.77
C ALA A 62 -10.96 0.49 -17.12
N PHE A 63 -10.86 1.41 -16.17
CA PHE A 63 -10.29 2.75 -16.40
C PHE A 63 -8.75 2.78 -16.21
N SER A 64 -8.19 1.77 -15.56
CA SER A 64 -6.76 1.54 -15.40
C SER A 64 -6.49 0.08 -15.03
N ILE A 65 -5.25 -0.37 -15.16
CA ILE A 65 -4.85 -1.75 -14.85
C ILE A 65 -3.60 -1.74 -13.96
N VAL A 66 -3.71 -2.41 -12.79
CA VAL A 66 -2.55 -2.71 -11.96
C VAL A 66 -1.85 -3.93 -12.54
N LEU A 67 -0.51 -3.88 -12.62
CA LEU A 67 0.36 -4.98 -13.01
C LEU A 67 1.26 -5.32 -11.83
N GLU A 68 1.02 -6.46 -11.18
CA GLU A 68 1.78 -6.87 -10.00
C GLU A 68 2.71 -8.04 -10.30
N MET A 69 4.00 -7.85 -9.99
CA MET A 69 5.06 -8.87 -10.15
C MET A 69 5.09 -9.52 -11.55
N VAL A 70 4.87 -8.74 -12.60
CA VAL A 70 5.01 -9.12 -14.00
C VAL A 70 6.45 -8.83 -14.46
N THR A 71 6.98 -9.65 -15.37
CA THR A 71 8.31 -9.36 -15.98
C THR A 71 8.29 -8.02 -16.71
N SER A 72 9.37 -7.22 -16.60
CA SER A 72 9.38 -5.85 -17.14
C SER A 72 9.19 -5.77 -18.65
N ASP A 73 9.67 -6.79 -19.39
CA ASP A 73 9.51 -6.85 -20.84
C ASP A 73 8.05 -7.04 -21.25
N VAL A 74 7.32 -7.91 -20.54
CA VAL A 74 5.89 -8.13 -20.76
C VAL A 74 5.08 -6.93 -20.33
N THR A 75 5.44 -6.28 -19.23
CA THR A 75 4.84 -5.03 -18.77
C THR A 75 4.95 -3.94 -19.83
N GLU A 76 6.11 -3.77 -20.46
CA GLU A 76 6.30 -2.80 -21.54
C GLU A 76 5.36 -3.08 -22.73
N ILE A 77 5.23 -4.36 -23.12
CA ILE A 77 4.31 -4.76 -24.21
C ILE A 77 2.86 -4.46 -23.83
N ILE A 78 2.43 -4.79 -22.60
CA ILE A 78 1.08 -4.52 -22.13
C ILE A 78 0.80 -3.02 -22.16
N THR A 79 1.67 -2.20 -21.54
CA THR A 79 1.50 -0.74 -21.50
C THR A 79 1.38 -0.12 -22.88
N LYS A 80 2.14 -0.61 -23.88
CA LYS A 80 2.02 -0.15 -25.26
C LYS A 80 0.79 -0.67 -25.99
N SER A 81 0.14 -1.73 -25.51
CA SER A 81 -0.97 -2.40 -26.18
C SER A 81 -2.36 -1.98 -25.69
N VAL A 82 -2.44 -1.29 -24.56
CA VAL A 82 -3.67 -0.73 -23.98
C VAL A 82 -3.62 0.80 -24.00
N LYS A 83 -4.79 1.45 -23.93
CA LYS A 83 -4.91 2.92 -23.89
C LYS A 83 -5.16 3.44 -22.47
N VAL A 84 -5.63 2.58 -21.59
CA VAL A 84 -5.85 2.93 -20.19
C VAL A 84 -4.53 2.92 -19.43
N PRO A 85 -4.36 3.81 -18.42
CA PRO A 85 -3.14 3.85 -17.62
C PRO A 85 -2.82 2.52 -16.94
N THR A 86 -1.55 2.12 -16.98
CA THR A 86 -1.01 0.97 -16.25
C THR A 86 -0.29 1.42 -15.00
N ILE A 87 -0.49 0.71 -13.88
CA ILE A 87 0.12 1.00 -12.57
C ILE A 87 0.94 -0.22 -12.15
N GLY A 88 2.26 -0.06 -12.07
CA GLY A 88 3.16 -1.15 -11.74
C GLY A 88 3.43 -1.29 -10.24
N ILE A 89 3.53 -2.53 -9.77
CA ILE A 89 4.17 -2.88 -8.51
C ILE A 89 5.01 -4.13 -8.70
N GLY A 90 6.33 -3.99 -8.61
CA GLY A 90 7.25 -5.08 -8.91
C GLY A 90 7.25 -5.52 -10.38
N SER A 91 6.86 -4.65 -11.31
CA SER A 91 6.67 -4.95 -12.73
C SER A 91 7.59 -4.12 -13.66
N GLY A 92 8.66 -3.55 -13.12
CA GLY A 92 9.59 -2.71 -13.87
C GLY A 92 9.13 -1.26 -14.02
N ILE A 93 9.85 -0.49 -14.84
CA ILE A 93 9.70 0.97 -14.96
C ILE A 93 8.69 1.40 -16.03
N ASN A 94 8.28 0.49 -16.92
CA ASN A 94 7.56 0.82 -18.16
C ASN A 94 6.04 0.99 -17.99
N CYS A 95 5.50 1.01 -16.77
CA CYS A 95 4.11 1.42 -16.51
C CYS A 95 4.00 2.96 -16.49
N ASP A 96 2.79 3.48 -16.74
CA ASP A 96 2.48 4.91 -16.67
C ASP A 96 2.59 5.47 -15.24
N GLY A 97 2.34 4.62 -14.24
CA GLY A 97 2.50 4.94 -12.82
C GLY A 97 3.05 3.79 -12.01
N GLN A 98 3.39 4.06 -10.77
CA GLN A 98 3.90 3.06 -9.81
C GLN A 98 3.16 3.17 -8.49
N VAL A 99 2.92 2.04 -7.85
CA VAL A 99 2.43 1.98 -6.48
C VAL A 99 3.41 1.17 -5.62
N LEU A 100 3.54 1.56 -4.36
CA LEU A 100 4.34 0.84 -3.38
C LEU A 100 3.62 0.85 -2.04
N VAL A 101 3.61 -0.29 -1.35
CA VAL A 101 3.02 -0.39 -0.02
C VAL A 101 3.76 0.53 0.94
N VAL A 102 3.04 1.42 1.61
CA VAL A 102 3.62 2.44 2.50
C VAL A 102 4.46 1.82 3.62
N HIS A 103 4.07 0.66 4.15
CA HIS A 103 4.83 -0.06 5.17
C HIS A 103 6.19 -0.54 4.66
N ASP A 104 6.26 -0.96 3.40
CA ASP A 104 7.51 -1.36 2.76
C ASP A 104 8.36 -0.13 2.42
N MET A 105 7.73 0.90 1.85
CA MET A 105 8.38 2.16 1.45
C MET A 105 9.04 2.86 2.64
N LEU A 106 8.35 2.94 3.77
CA LEU A 106 8.83 3.61 4.97
C LEU A 106 9.60 2.69 5.94
N GLY A 107 9.68 1.39 5.64
CA GLY A 107 10.38 0.44 6.50
C GLY A 107 9.71 0.23 7.87
N ILE A 108 8.39 0.25 7.92
CA ILE A 108 7.60 -0.06 9.12
C ILE A 108 7.58 -1.57 9.34
N PHE A 109 7.45 -2.36 8.25
CA PHE A 109 7.44 -3.81 8.31
C PHE A 109 8.85 -4.38 8.08
N GLU A 110 9.38 -5.13 9.04
CA GLU A 110 10.77 -5.59 9.03
C GLU A 110 10.92 -7.07 8.63
N LYS A 111 9.87 -7.89 8.82
CA LYS A 111 9.97 -9.35 8.67
C LYS A 111 10.21 -9.81 7.23
N ILE A 112 9.65 -9.11 6.25
CA ILE A 112 9.80 -9.44 4.83
C ILE A 112 10.21 -8.17 4.11
N LYS A 113 11.22 -8.28 3.23
CA LYS A 113 11.65 -7.20 2.34
C LYS A 113 11.53 -7.69 0.90
N PRO A 114 10.41 -7.39 0.22
CA PRO A 114 10.24 -7.78 -1.18
C PRO A 114 11.37 -7.19 -2.04
N LYS A 115 11.89 -7.96 -2.99
CA LYS A 115 13.00 -7.51 -3.85
C LYS A 115 12.68 -6.21 -4.61
N PHE A 116 11.42 -6.05 -5.00
CA PHE A 116 10.95 -4.87 -5.76
C PHE A 116 10.69 -3.65 -4.89
N ALA A 117 10.57 -3.82 -3.55
CA ALA A 117 10.25 -2.73 -2.65
C ALA A 117 11.53 -1.98 -2.24
N LYS A 118 11.75 -0.82 -2.85
CA LYS A 118 12.78 0.10 -2.38
C LYS A 118 12.33 0.76 -1.10
N ARG A 119 13.15 0.61 -0.06
CA ARG A 119 12.93 1.26 1.22
C ARG A 119 13.56 2.65 1.20
N TYR A 120 12.78 3.68 1.55
CA TYR A 120 13.20 5.09 1.56
C TYR A 120 13.51 5.59 2.97
N LEU A 121 12.99 4.92 3.99
CA LEU A 121 13.17 5.25 5.40
C LEU A 121 13.17 3.97 6.24
N ASN A 122 13.75 3.98 7.43
CA ASN A 122 13.67 2.90 8.42
C ASN A 122 12.84 3.35 9.63
N LEU A 123 11.56 3.59 9.39
CA LEU A 123 10.66 4.19 10.37
C LEU A 123 10.41 3.29 11.59
N SER A 124 10.51 1.97 11.45
CA SER A 124 10.37 1.03 12.58
C SER A 124 11.42 1.27 13.68
N GLU A 125 12.65 1.59 13.30
CA GLU A 125 13.73 1.91 14.23
C GLU A 125 13.48 3.26 14.93
N GLU A 126 13.10 4.28 14.17
CA GLU A 126 12.77 5.60 14.72
C GLU A 126 11.60 5.54 15.71
N ILE A 127 10.54 4.82 15.36
CA ILE A 127 9.40 4.60 16.26
C ILE A 127 9.84 3.89 17.53
N ARG A 128 10.66 2.84 17.42
CA ARG A 128 11.17 2.10 18.60
C ARG A 128 12.00 2.99 19.51
N ASN A 129 12.88 3.80 18.94
CA ASN A 129 13.72 4.75 19.69
C ASN A 129 12.86 5.81 20.39
N ALA A 130 11.90 6.39 19.70
CA ALA A 130 10.98 7.36 20.28
C ALA A 130 10.16 6.78 21.44
N VAL A 131 9.60 5.57 21.27
CA VAL A 131 8.85 4.89 22.33
C VAL A 131 9.74 4.56 23.52
N ASN A 132 10.97 4.08 23.29
CA ASN A 132 11.92 3.80 24.38
C ASN A 132 12.30 5.08 25.13
N SER A 133 12.51 6.19 24.43
CA SER A 133 12.76 7.49 25.06
C SER A 133 11.60 7.92 25.95
N TYR A 134 10.37 7.85 25.42
CA TYR A 134 9.17 8.14 26.20
C TYR A 134 9.06 7.27 27.47
N VAL A 135 9.26 5.95 27.34
CA VAL A 135 9.21 5.02 28.47
C VAL A 135 10.25 5.37 29.54
N ASN A 136 11.45 5.74 29.11
CA ASN A 136 12.52 6.15 30.05
C ASN A 136 12.18 7.47 30.73
N ASP A 137 11.66 8.45 30.01
CA ASP A 137 11.25 9.74 30.56
C ASP A 137 10.15 9.58 31.63
N VAL A 138 9.16 8.71 31.37
CA VAL A 138 8.13 8.38 32.35
C VAL A 138 8.70 7.70 33.59
N LYS A 139 9.57 6.68 33.39
CA LYS A 139 10.19 5.95 34.52
C LYS A 139 11.07 6.84 35.40
N GLU A 140 11.79 7.76 34.76
CA GLU A 140 12.69 8.70 35.45
C GLU A 140 11.97 10.00 35.88
N LYS A 141 10.65 10.08 35.74
CA LYS A 141 9.82 11.26 36.10
C LYS A 141 10.25 12.55 35.38
N ARG A 142 10.79 12.43 34.15
CA ARG A 142 11.10 13.57 33.28
C ARG A 142 9.89 14.01 32.46
N PHE A 143 8.94 13.10 32.24
CA PHE A 143 7.69 13.40 31.56
C PHE A 143 6.49 12.96 32.41
N PRO A 144 5.41 13.76 32.51
CA PRO A 144 5.29 15.11 31.99
C PRO A 144 6.16 16.13 32.75
N ASP A 145 6.72 17.08 32.01
CA ASP A 145 7.43 18.24 32.60
C ASP A 145 6.44 19.41 32.84
N LYS A 146 6.97 20.59 33.20
CA LYS A 146 6.15 21.78 33.48
C LYS A 146 5.37 22.29 32.26
N GLU A 147 5.92 22.11 31.04
CA GLU A 147 5.28 22.55 29.81
C GLU A 147 4.11 21.64 29.42
N HIS A 148 4.15 20.41 29.88
CA HIS A 148 3.14 19.37 29.59
C HIS A 148 2.23 19.09 30.79
N THR A 149 2.16 20.03 31.77
CA THR A 149 1.40 19.88 33.01
C THR A 149 0.47 21.08 33.21
N PHE A 150 -0.73 20.83 33.66
CA PHE A 150 -1.67 21.86 34.07
C PHE A 150 -1.69 21.97 35.59
N SER A 151 -1.62 23.19 36.11
CA SER A 151 -1.65 23.48 37.55
C SER A 151 -2.93 24.20 37.90
N MET A 152 -3.42 24.01 39.12
CA MET A 152 -4.48 24.80 39.68
C MET A 152 -3.95 26.20 40.06
N GLU A 153 -4.78 27.22 39.96
CA GLU A 153 -4.47 28.55 40.46
C GLU A 153 -4.13 28.48 41.95
N LYS A 154 -3.13 29.26 42.39
CA LYS A 154 -2.65 29.19 43.78
C LYS A 154 -3.74 29.39 44.81
N ASP A 155 -4.61 30.39 44.59
CA ASP A 155 -5.70 30.72 45.53
C ASP A 155 -6.72 29.56 45.66
N GLU A 156 -6.94 28.84 44.57
CA GLU A 156 -7.86 27.70 44.59
C GLU A 156 -7.21 26.47 45.25
N LEU A 157 -5.91 26.30 45.07
CA LEU A 157 -5.16 25.25 45.74
C LEU A 157 -5.17 25.45 47.28
N GLU A 158 -4.92 26.68 47.75
CA GLU A 158 -4.98 27.00 49.18
C GLU A 158 -6.39 26.79 49.79
N LYS A 159 -7.44 27.09 49.02
CA LYS A 159 -8.82 26.81 49.45
C LYS A 159 -9.09 25.31 49.55
N LEU A 160 -8.56 24.53 48.62
CA LEU A 160 -8.67 23.09 48.61
C LEU A 160 -7.96 22.49 49.80
N GLU A 161 -6.72 22.87 50.08
CA GLU A 161 -5.91 22.39 51.21
C GLU A 161 -6.61 22.63 52.57
N LYS A 162 -7.24 23.82 52.75
CA LYS A 162 -8.03 24.15 53.95
C LYS A 162 -9.31 23.31 54.11
N LYS A 163 -9.80 22.67 53.05
CA LYS A 163 -11.03 21.85 53.10
C LYS A 163 -10.79 20.39 53.38
N ILE A 164 -9.58 19.92 53.15
CA ILE A 164 -9.21 18.49 53.27
C ILE A 164 -8.38 18.18 54.53
N VAL A 165 -8.01 19.18 55.28
CA VAL A 165 -7.43 19.08 56.63
C VAL A 165 -8.56 19.21 57.64
#